data_16109215b73d88f09abefa0097e70966
#
_entry.id   16109215b73d88f09abefa0097e70966
#
_cell.length_a   1.000
_cell.length_b   1.000
_cell.length_c   1.000
_cell.angle_alpha   90.00
_cell.angle_beta   90.00
_cell.angle_gamma   90.00
#
_symmetry.space_group_name_H-M   'P 1'
#
loop_
_entity.id
_entity.type
_entity.pdbx_description
1 polymer ?
#
loop_
_entity_poly.entity_id
_entity_poly.type
_entity_poly.pdbx_seq_one_letter_code
_entity_poly.pdbx_strand_id
1 'polypeptide(L)'
;MTLLSFPSVTDADLNPSIDNTINTSTLMIAIVNMRFQANFQCVFIPLLILSIDGRLVPSQHEVNEPLTIDTLSAGNSLQVLNRQTRAPVANTTVCYPVVGCFDNNEPFNNAGLEVPQSPEFIDTAFLLFTQESQTDPEFIVYDSDKSILNSSVSTSRWLRIIIHGFQNNRESVWIPKLRAELLKLKNDEQSDVIVVDWGNGAKFPLYPNAVANIRLVGRQVGLLLKKLHDLKGISYDRMHCIGHSLGAHACGFTSNAVENQLARISGLDPAGPFFAGKKTIVRLDKDDAKFVDVIHSNTEIALGLGLGITEETGHIDFYPNGGQTQPGCPSIGALIGGVLGGQSEAAFEQTSCSHGRSHGYFIESINSECPYTAFPCHDHESFMNGKCLVCPISGCAQMGFYSIYSLGRGKMYLTTRSNSPFCGYHYFVELVLDRDMAKTSGEIYVAVYSNYELLANVSLTERSNADIKAGDILRHVFSYHTDLGKVDYVMIYFQKAKAIFGWGGQKGDEILVSRLRLKSLEDTVIYSGLCETTTKVAAYSTETLLLNRFDCDD
;
A
#
# COMPACT_ATOMS: atom_id res chain seq x y z
N MET A 1 36.70 -12.90 -28.82
CA MET A 1 36.81 -11.72 -29.72
C MET A 1 35.63 -11.79 -30.68
N THR A 2 34.51 -11.18 -30.36
CA THR A 2 33.39 -10.88 -31.27
C THR A 2 32.56 -9.80 -30.59
N LEU A 3 32.69 -8.59 -31.09
CA LEU A 3 31.96 -7.39 -30.70
C LEU A 3 30.51 -7.50 -31.20
N LEU A 4 29.53 -7.39 -30.32
CA LEU A 4 28.13 -7.15 -30.69
C LEU A 4 27.86 -5.64 -30.58
N SER A 5 27.67 -5.03 -31.73
CA SER A 5 27.31 -3.63 -31.92
C SER A 5 25.83 -3.41 -31.72
N PHE A 6 25.49 -2.37 -30.96
CA PHE A 6 24.14 -1.83 -30.86
C PHE A 6 23.80 -0.96 -32.08
N PRO A 7 22.58 -0.98 -32.62
CA PRO A 7 22.20 -0.09 -33.70
C PRO A 7 21.85 1.31 -33.14
N SER A 8 22.46 2.30 -33.77
CA SER A 8 22.15 3.72 -33.64
C SER A 8 20.83 4.02 -34.39
N VAL A 9 19.94 4.74 -33.76
CA VAL A 9 18.76 5.36 -34.41
C VAL A 9 19.22 6.71 -34.96
N THR A 10 19.18 6.87 -36.28
CA THR A 10 19.46 8.12 -37.00
C THR A 10 18.17 8.93 -37.15
N ASP A 11 18.30 10.23 -36.93
CA ASP A 11 17.34 11.26 -37.31
C ASP A 11 17.03 11.23 -38.82
N ALA A 12 15.75 11.21 -39.15
CA ALA A 12 15.27 11.76 -40.41
C ALA A 12 13.75 12.02 -40.33
N ASP A 13 13.38 13.22 -40.84
CA ASP A 13 12.08 13.73 -41.26
C ASP A 13 11.29 14.59 -40.27
N LEU A 14 11.77 15.84 -40.16
CA LEU A 14 10.93 17.01 -39.87
C LEU A 14 10.75 17.81 -41.16
N ASN A 15 9.52 17.93 -41.63
CA ASN A 15 9.16 18.96 -42.62
C ASN A 15 8.12 19.92 -42.02
N PRO A 16 8.32 21.24 -42.13
CA PRO A 16 7.56 22.22 -41.39
C PRO A 16 6.48 22.86 -42.23
N SER A 17 5.27 22.94 -41.70
CA SER A 17 4.35 24.05 -42.04
C SER A 17 3.13 24.01 -41.11
N ILE A 18 3.10 24.87 -40.12
CA ILE A 18 1.84 25.40 -39.56
C ILE A 18 2.11 26.80 -39.02
N ASP A 19 1.27 27.71 -39.45
CA ASP A 19 1.22 29.14 -39.24
C ASP A 19 1.17 29.60 -37.77
N ASN A 20 1.85 30.69 -37.50
CA ASN A 20 1.77 31.51 -36.28
C ASN A 20 0.46 32.25 -36.19
N THR A 21 -0.43 31.85 -35.27
CA THR A 21 -1.31 32.80 -34.57
C THR A 21 -1.64 32.21 -33.20
N ILE A 22 -0.85 32.57 -32.20
CA ILE A 22 -1.19 32.27 -30.79
C ILE A 22 -2.08 33.39 -30.27
N ASN A 23 -3.33 33.04 -30.12
CA ASN A 23 -4.31 33.87 -29.45
C ASN A 23 -4.22 33.57 -27.92
N THR A 24 -3.89 34.60 -27.14
CA THR A 24 -3.77 34.51 -25.68
C THR A 24 -5.12 34.22 -25.05
N SER A 25 -5.39 32.97 -24.73
CA SER A 25 -6.53 32.58 -23.92
C SER A 25 -6.09 32.48 -22.46
N THR A 26 -6.66 33.33 -21.63
CA THR A 26 -6.53 33.37 -20.18
C THR A 26 -6.96 32.02 -19.58
N LEU A 27 -6.03 31.32 -18.94
CA LEU A 27 -6.31 30.07 -18.23
C LEU A 27 -6.97 30.42 -16.89
N MET A 28 -8.30 30.31 -16.79
CA MET A 28 -9.01 30.39 -15.51
C MET A 28 -8.86 29.07 -14.77
N ILE A 29 -8.15 29.08 -13.64
CA ILE A 29 -8.10 27.95 -12.71
C ILE A 29 -9.32 28.03 -11.81
N ALA A 30 -10.29 27.15 -11.98
CA ALA A 30 -11.40 26.98 -11.06
C ALA A 30 -10.91 26.22 -9.81
N ILE A 31 -10.86 26.91 -8.67
CA ILE A 31 -10.63 26.31 -7.37
C ILE A 31 -11.96 25.69 -6.90
N VAL A 32 -12.06 24.37 -6.88
CA VAL A 32 -13.17 23.67 -6.23
C VAL A 32 -12.91 23.70 -4.72
N ASN A 33 -13.62 24.59 -4.02
CA ASN A 33 -13.65 24.62 -2.56
C ASN A 33 -14.46 23.41 -2.04
N MET A 34 -13.79 22.32 -1.69
CA MET A 34 -14.39 21.33 -0.81
C MET A 34 -14.32 21.86 0.63
N ARG A 35 -15.44 22.35 1.15
CA ARG A 35 -15.59 22.62 2.58
C ARG A 35 -15.71 21.29 3.32
N PHE A 36 -14.62 20.83 3.91
CA PHE A 36 -14.68 19.83 4.98
C PHE A 36 -14.91 20.58 6.30
N GLN A 37 -16.07 20.35 6.91
CA GLN A 37 -16.29 20.79 8.30
C GLN A 37 -15.78 19.70 9.23
N ALA A 38 -14.57 19.90 9.75
CA ALA A 38 -14.14 19.41 11.06
C ALA A 38 -12.75 19.98 11.36
N ASN A 39 -12.67 20.88 12.31
CA ASN A 39 -11.52 21.37 13.09
C ASN A 39 -10.11 21.04 12.57
N PHE A 40 -9.70 21.65 11.47
CA PHE A 40 -8.31 21.76 11.08
C PHE A 40 -7.96 23.24 10.97
N GLN A 41 -6.94 23.65 11.70
CA GLN A 41 -6.34 24.98 11.52
C GLN A 41 -5.79 25.06 10.10
N CYS A 42 -6.37 25.95 9.29
CA CYS A 42 -5.88 26.25 7.95
C CYS A 42 -4.52 26.93 8.06
N VAL A 43 -3.46 26.24 7.64
CA VAL A 43 -2.18 26.90 7.32
C VAL A 43 -2.32 27.47 5.90
N PHE A 44 -2.42 28.77 5.79
CA PHE A 44 -2.38 29.46 4.50
C PHE A 44 -0.96 29.45 3.97
N ILE A 45 -0.74 28.77 2.84
CA ILE A 45 0.47 28.91 2.02
C ILE A 45 0.14 29.97 0.96
N PRO A 46 0.83 31.10 0.91
CA PRO A 46 0.62 32.09 -0.15
C PRO A 46 1.09 31.54 -1.49
N LEU A 47 0.21 31.50 -2.47
CA LEU A 47 0.57 31.18 -3.86
C LEU A 47 1.38 32.33 -4.46
N LEU A 48 2.62 32.07 -4.81
CA LEU A 48 3.44 32.99 -5.57
C LEU A 48 3.07 32.86 -7.06
N ILE A 49 2.50 33.92 -7.64
CA ILE A 49 2.27 33.99 -9.09
C ILE A 49 3.51 34.64 -9.72
N LEU A 50 4.25 33.89 -10.51
CA LEU A 50 5.34 34.40 -11.33
C LEU A 50 4.79 34.84 -12.68
N SER A 51 4.93 36.13 -12.98
CA SER A 51 4.72 36.70 -14.30
C SER A 51 5.92 36.36 -15.21
N ILE A 52 5.66 36.15 -16.49
CA ILE A 52 6.69 35.84 -17.49
C ILE A 52 7.74 36.95 -17.64
N ASP A 53 7.49 38.14 -17.11
CA ASP A 53 8.40 39.30 -17.18
C ASP A 53 9.24 39.53 -15.91
N GLY A 54 9.22 38.61 -14.96
CA GLY A 54 10.16 38.59 -13.81
C GLY A 54 10.01 39.72 -12.80
N ARG A 55 8.86 40.44 -12.72
CA ARG A 55 8.61 41.45 -11.70
C ARG A 55 7.59 41.01 -10.69
N LEU A 56 7.94 41.09 -9.40
CA LEU A 56 7.05 40.85 -8.26
C LEU A 56 6.12 42.05 -8.05
N VAL A 57 4.81 41.81 -8.01
CA VAL A 57 3.83 42.83 -7.64
C VAL A 57 3.16 42.41 -6.34
N PRO A 58 3.24 43.20 -5.26
CA PRO A 58 2.49 42.92 -4.03
C PRO A 58 1.05 43.37 -4.18
N SER A 59 0.07 42.50 -3.96
CA SER A 59 -1.33 42.84 -3.91
C SER A 59 -1.74 43.20 -2.49
N GLN A 60 -2.00 44.49 -2.24
CA GLN A 60 -2.84 44.94 -1.14
C GLN A 60 -4.22 45.30 -1.69
N HIS A 61 -5.26 44.57 -1.25
CA HIS A 61 -6.62 45.09 -1.17
C HIS A 61 -7.42 44.30 -0.14
N GLU A 62 -7.75 44.96 0.95
CA GLU A 62 -8.87 44.61 1.81
C GLU A 62 -10.17 44.90 1.06
N VAL A 63 -11.08 43.92 1.01
CA VAL A 63 -12.46 44.16 0.59
C VAL A 63 -13.38 43.53 1.65
N ASN A 64 -13.93 44.39 2.46
CA ASN A 64 -15.13 44.14 3.25
C ASN A 64 -16.32 44.50 2.36
N GLU A 65 -17.08 43.53 1.86
CA GLU A 65 -18.52 43.59 1.62
C GLU A 65 -19.03 42.23 1.05
N PRO A 66 -20.24 41.78 1.38
CA PRO A 66 -20.78 40.53 0.88
C PRO A 66 -21.37 40.70 -0.52
N LEU A 67 -20.85 40.00 -1.50
CA LEU A 67 -21.40 39.92 -2.85
C LEU A 67 -22.62 38.99 -2.89
N THR A 68 -23.77 39.56 -3.18
CA THR A 68 -24.98 38.84 -3.61
C THR A 68 -24.80 38.38 -5.06
N ILE A 69 -24.95 37.09 -5.30
CA ILE A 69 -24.92 36.51 -6.65
C ILE A 69 -26.33 36.57 -7.22
N ASP A 70 -26.55 37.43 -8.19
CA ASP A 70 -27.73 37.40 -9.04
C ASP A 70 -27.58 36.36 -10.15
N THR A 71 -28.67 35.70 -10.42
CA THR A 71 -28.89 34.56 -11.29
C THR A 71 -28.55 34.85 -12.76
N LEU A 72 -27.66 34.04 -13.36
CA LEU A 72 -27.59 33.88 -14.81
C LEU A 72 -28.18 32.53 -15.20
N SER A 73 -29.28 32.60 -15.95
CA SER A 73 -29.98 31.47 -16.52
C SER A 73 -29.17 30.84 -17.65
N ALA A 74 -28.73 29.60 -17.49
CA ALA A 74 -28.33 28.73 -18.58
C ALA A 74 -29.25 27.50 -18.58
N GLY A 75 -30.09 27.41 -19.60
CA GLY A 75 -31.10 26.41 -19.75
C GLY A 75 -30.50 25.03 -20.13
N ASN A 76 -31.19 24.01 -19.68
CA ASN A 76 -31.28 22.67 -20.24
C ASN A 76 -29.99 21.83 -20.35
N SER A 77 -29.41 21.39 -19.23
CA SER A 77 -28.67 20.13 -19.15
C SER A 77 -28.42 19.64 -17.70
N LEU A 78 -29.03 20.21 -16.69
CA LEU A 78 -28.79 19.89 -15.26
C LEU A 78 -30.01 19.25 -14.57
N GLN A 79 -30.91 18.58 -15.29
CA GLN A 79 -32.09 17.94 -14.68
C GLN A 79 -31.88 16.52 -14.16
N VAL A 80 -30.69 15.95 -14.21
CA VAL A 80 -30.44 14.57 -13.67
C VAL A 80 -29.82 14.58 -12.27
N LEU A 81 -29.41 15.73 -11.73
CA LEU A 81 -28.77 15.85 -10.42
C LEU A 81 -29.67 16.39 -9.29
N ASN A 82 -30.96 16.50 -9.49
CA ASN A 82 -31.89 16.95 -8.45
C ASN A 82 -32.53 15.80 -7.68
N ARG A 83 -31.74 14.79 -7.22
CA ARG A 83 -32.02 14.16 -5.94
C ARG A 83 -31.44 15.10 -4.89
N GLN A 84 -32.30 15.84 -4.20
CA GLN A 84 -31.95 16.57 -3.01
C GLN A 84 -31.21 15.63 -2.06
N THR A 85 -29.87 15.65 -2.08
CA THR A 85 -29.08 15.09 -1.00
C THR A 85 -29.33 15.99 0.20
N ARG A 86 -30.24 15.56 1.06
CA ARG A 86 -30.46 16.23 2.34
C ARG A 86 -29.10 16.27 3.04
N ALA A 87 -28.67 17.43 3.51
CA ALA A 87 -27.43 17.53 4.27
C ALA A 87 -27.48 16.54 5.45
N PRO A 88 -26.38 15.81 5.74
CA PRO A 88 -26.35 14.88 6.85
C PRO A 88 -26.71 15.61 8.15
N VAL A 89 -27.59 15.00 8.94
CA VAL A 89 -28.11 15.59 10.18
C VAL A 89 -27.55 14.81 11.37
N ALA A 90 -26.99 15.52 12.35
CA ALA A 90 -26.56 14.91 13.62
C ALA A 90 -27.76 14.29 14.35
N ASN A 91 -27.49 13.26 15.19
CA ASN A 91 -28.48 12.53 15.97
C ASN A 91 -29.54 11.84 15.10
N THR A 92 -29.17 11.37 13.93
CA THR A 92 -30.03 10.57 13.07
C THR A 92 -29.87 9.09 13.44
N THR A 93 -31.02 8.40 13.60
CA THR A 93 -31.05 6.94 13.78
C THR A 93 -31.90 6.33 12.67
N VAL A 94 -31.40 5.27 12.05
CA VAL A 94 -32.14 4.44 11.10
C VAL A 94 -32.25 3.02 11.64
N CYS A 95 -33.39 2.39 11.48
CA CYS A 95 -33.63 1.01 11.94
C CYS A 95 -34.14 0.18 10.76
N TYR A 96 -33.56 -0.99 10.61
CA TYR A 96 -33.95 -1.94 9.58
C TYR A 96 -34.28 -3.29 10.20
N PRO A 97 -35.28 -4.00 9.67
CA PRO A 97 -35.60 -5.35 10.13
C PRO A 97 -34.36 -6.25 10.14
N VAL A 98 -34.27 -7.17 11.08
CA VAL A 98 -33.21 -8.16 11.26
C VAL A 98 -31.86 -7.59 11.68
N VAL A 99 -31.35 -6.55 11.00
CA VAL A 99 -30.03 -5.97 11.27
C VAL A 99 -29.99 -4.95 12.39
N GLY A 100 -31.15 -4.41 12.80
CA GLY A 100 -31.30 -3.49 13.96
C GLY A 100 -31.09 -2.02 13.58
N CYS A 101 -30.70 -1.22 14.57
CA CYS A 101 -30.65 0.23 14.48
C CYS A 101 -29.20 0.72 14.39
N PHE A 102 -29.01 1.81 13.64
CA PHE A 102 -27.72 2.49 13.44
C PHE A 102 -27.92 3.98 13.62
N ASP A 103 -27.10 4.60 14.42
CA ASP A 103 -27.07 6.05 14.60
C ASP A 103 -25.75 6.65 14.16
N ASN A 104 -25.71 7.98 14.03
CA ASN A 104 -24.52 8.75 13.69
C ASN A 104 -24.02 9.61 14.86
N ASN A 105 -24.34 9.24 16.09
CA ASN A 105 -23.78 9.86 17.29
C ASN A 105 -22.36 9.41 17.53
N GLU A 106 -21.63 10.11 18.40
CA GLU A 106 -20.33 9.63 18.84
C GLU A 106 -20.46 8.24 19.51
N PRO A 107 -19.61 7.28 19.17
CA PRO A 107 -18.41 7.36 18.33
C PRO A 107 -18.62 7.19 16.81
N PHE A 108 -19.85 6.93 16.35
CA PHE A 108 -20.17 6.61 14.96
C PHE A 108 -20.44 7.84 14.07
N ASN A 109 -20.01 9.01 14.50
CA ASN A 109 -20.06 10.25 13.71
C ASN A 109 -18.87 10.38 12.71
N ASN A 110 -18.04 9.35 12.61
CA ASN A 110 -16.87 9.32 11.73
C ASN A 110 -17.23 9.32 10.23
N ALA A 111 -18.40 8.88 9.84
CA ALA A 111 -18.88 8.81 8.46
C ALA A 111 -19.41 10.17 7.90
N GLY A 112 -18.93 11.31 8.38
CA GLY A 112 -19.45 12.63 7.96
C GLY A 112 -20.94 12.85 8.35
N LEU A 113 -21.40 12.25 9.44
CA LEU A 113 -22.78 12.22 9.92
C LEU A 113 -23.74 11.39 9.04
N GLU A 114 -23.25 10.61 8.09
CA GLU A 114 -24.08 9.64 7.36
C GLU A 114 -24.47 8.46 8.25
N VAL A 115 -25.63 7.88 7.92
CA VAL A 115 -26.11 6.60 8.47
C VAL A 115 -26.13 5.55 7.37
N PRO A 116 -26.07 4.25 7.67
CA PRO A 116 -26.15 3.21 6.64
C PRO A 116 -27.40 3.36 5.76
N GLN A 117 -27.23 3.17 4.47
CA GLN A 117 -28.35 3.02 3.54
C GLN A 117 -29.10 1.71 3.82
N SER A 118 -30.31 1.55 3.28
CA SER A 118 -31.11 0.35 3.58
C SER A 118 -30.48 -0.94 3.02
N PRO A 119 -30.75 -2.10 3.63
CA PRO A 119 -30.31 -3.39 3.12
C PRO A 119 -30.68 -3.62 1.66
N GLU A 120 -31.87 -3.19 1.24
CA GLU A 120 -32.37 -3.34 -0.13
C GLU A 120 -31.60 -2.46 -1.13
N PHE A 121 -31.10 -1.29 -0.68
CA PHE A 121 -30.27 -0.43 -1.52
C PHE A 121 -28.86 -0.99 -1.68
N ILE A 122 -28.25 -1.45 -0.58
CA ILE A 122 -26.90 -2.01 -0.58
C ILE A 122 -26.88 -3.35 -1.34
N ASP A 123 -27.97 -4.13 -1.20
CA ASP A 123 -28.19 -5.43 -1.84
C ASP A 123 -26.98 -6.37 -1.66
N THR A 124 -26.60 -6.55 -0.39
CA THR A 124 -25.44 -7.38 -0.03
C THR A 124 -25.68 -8.83 -0.41
N ALA A 125 -24.85 -9.37 -1.30
CA ALA A 125 -24.89 -10.77 -1.71
C ALA A 125 -23.79 -11.60 -1.04
N PHE A 126 -24.12 -12.83 -0.68
CA PHE A 126 -23.19 -13.81 -0.09
C PHE A 126 -23.02 -14.98 -1.03
N LEU A 127 -21.84 -15.07 -1.66
CA LEU A 127 -21.50 -16.06 -2.66
C LEU A 127 -20.57 -17.12 -2.03
N LEU A 128 -21.10 -18.30 -1.79
CA LEU A 128 -20.33 -19.43 -1.27
C LEU A 128 -19.68 -20.21 -2.41
N PHE A 129 -18.41 -20.46 -2.26
CA PHE A 129 -17.60 -21.35 -3.10
C PHE A 129 -17.00 -22.44 -2.22
N THR A 130 -17.11 -23.69 -2.66
CA THR A 130 -16.59 -24.85 -1.93
C THR A 130 -15.55 -25.61 -2.75
N GLN A 131 -14.94 -26.62 -2.17
CA GLN A 131 -14.01 -27.50 -2.91
C GLN A 131 -14.70 -28.19 -4.10
N GLU A 132 -15.99 -28.46 -3.96
CA GLU A 132 -16.82 -29.14 -4.95
C GLU A 132 -17.38 -28.18 -6.03
N SER A 133 -17.52 -26.88 -5.68
CA SER A 133 -18.07 -25.83 -6.57
C SER A 133 -17.18 -24.58 -6.51
N GLN A 134 -16.04 -24.63 -7.24
CA GLN A 134 -15.03 -23.57 -7.19
C GLN A 134 -15.35 -22.37 -8.08
N THR A 135 -16.19 -22.52 -9.09
CA THR A 135 -16.52 -21.49 -10.09
C THR A 135 -17.94 -21.00 -9.99
N ASP A 136 -18.88 -21.91 -9.67
CA ASP A 136 -20.31 -21.63 -9.62
C ASP A 136 -20.74 -21.42 -8.18
N PRO A 137 -21.04 -20.18 -7.76
CA PRO A 137 -21.37 -19.91 -6.36
C PRO A 137 -22.77 -20.37 -5.99
N GLU A 138 -22.90 -20.87 -4.77
CA GLU A 138 -24.18 -20.94 -4.08
C GLU A 138 -24.48 -19.60 -3.43
N PHE A 139 -25.70 -19.06 -3.63
CA PHE A 139 -26.13 -17.83 -2.96
C PHE A 139 -26.77 -18.17 -1.62
N ILE A 140 -26.20 -17.61 -0.53
CA ILE A 140 -26.74 -17.76 0.82
C ILE A 140 -27.52 -16.51 1.21
N VAL A 141 -28.70 -16.73 1.80
CA VAL A 141 -29.54 -15.65 2.35
C VAL A 141 -29.34 -15.61 3.87
N TYR A 142 -28.71 -14.54 4.37
CA TYR A 142 -28.23 -14.42 5.75
C TYR A 142 -29.32 -14.49 6.83
N ASP A 143 -30.56 -14.12 6.52
CA ASP A 143 -31.71 -14.12 7.41
C ASP A 143 -32.64 -15.34 7.22
N SER A 144 -32.34 -16.26 6.31
CA SER A 144 -33.10 -17.47 6.01
C SER A 144 -32.47 -18.73 6.59
N ASP A 145 -33.09 -19.29 7.64
CA ASP A 145 -32.65 -20.56 8.26
C ASP A 145 -32.61 -21.70 7.23
N LYS A 146 -33.60 -21.72 6.31
CA LYS A 146 -33.65 -22.71 5.23
C LYS A 146 -32.45 -22.60 4.29
N SER A 147 -32.05 -21.37 3.92
CA SER A 147 -30.87 -21.16 3.09
C SER A 147 -29.60 -21.62 3.81
N ILE A 148 -29.47 -21.29 5.11
CA ILE A 148 -28.33 -21.67 5.94
C ILE A 148 -28.22 -23.20 6.07
N LEU A 149 -29.30 -23.88 6.46
CA LEU A 149 -29.32 -25.33 6.66
C LEU A 149 -29.02 -26.11 5.37
N ASN A 150 -29.49 -25.61 4.23
CA ASN A 150 -29.28 -26.24 2.93
C ASN A 150 -27.93 -25.91 2.31
N SER A 151 -27.18 -24.94 2.86
CA SER A 151 -25.90 -24.51 2.29
C SER A 151 -24.86 -25.63 2.30
N SER A 152 -23.97 -25.63 1.32
CA SER A 152 -22.89 -26.62 1.15
C SER A 152 -21.66 -26.34 2.03
N VAL A 153 -21.73 -25.38 2.97
CA VAL A 153 -20.62 -25.07 3.89
C VAL A 153 -20.25 -26.30 4.72
N SER A 154 -18.98 -26.66 4.73
CA SER A 154 -18.45 -27.80 5.48
C SER A 154 -18.12 -27.43 6.94
N THR A 155 -18.46 -28.32 7.88
CA THR A 155 -18.11 -28.14 9.30
C THR A 155 -16.66 -28.51 9.61
N SER A 156 -15.96 -29.19 8.70
CA SER A 156 -14.58 -29.65 8.89
C SER A 156 -13.53 -28.74 8.25
N ARG A 157 -13.94 -27.83 7.37
CA ARG A 157 -13.06 -26.90 6.67
C ARG A 157 -13.01 -25.53 7.35
N TRP A 158 -12.02 -24.73 7.02
CA TRP A 158 -12.04 -23.31 7.35
C TRP A 158 -13.12 -22.59 6.53
N LEU A 159 -13.80 -21.64 7.13
CA LEU A 159 -14.65 -20.71 6.44
C LEU A 159 -13.90 -19.37 6.28
N ARG A 160 -13.53 -19.04 5.03
CA ARG A 160 -12.85 -17.79 4.69
C ARG A 160 -13.87 -16.81 4.14
N ILE A 161 -13.93 -15.63 4.71
CA ILE A 161 -14.88 -14.57 4.31
C ILE A 161 -14.06 -13.44 3.65
N ILE A 162 -14.37 -13.07 2.42
CA ILE A 162 -13.70 -12.00 1.68
C ILE A 162 -14.64 -10.79 1.60
N ILE A 163 -14.20 -9.64 2.11
CA ILE A 163 -14.96 -8.39 2.06
C ILE A 163 -14.14 -7.33 1.31
N HIS A 164 -14.67 -6.85 0.19
CA HIS A 164 -14.01 -5.82 -0.62
C HIS A 164 -14.18 -4.41 -0.07
N GLY A 165 -13.41 -3.46 -0.62
CA GLY A 165 -13.46 -2.05 -0.26
C GLY A 165 -14.30 -1.19 -1.20
N PHE A 166 -14.11 0.13 -1.09
CA PHE A 166 -14.77 1.14 -1.91
C PHE A 166 -14.46 0.95 -3.39
N GLN A 167 -15.44 1.18 -4.27
CA GLN A 167 -15.39 1.00 -5.73
C GLN A 167 -15.09 -0.43 -6.21
N ASN A 168 -15.12 -1.41 -5.33
CA ASN A 168 -14.99 -2.81 -5.69
C ASN A 168 -16.34 -3.52 -5.68
N ASN A 169 -16.35 -4.73 -6.21
CA ASN A 169 -17.46 -5.68 -6.20
C ASN A 169 -16.88 -7.10 -6.37
N ARG A 170 -17.75 -8.12 -6.41
CA ARG A 170 -17.34 -9.53 -6.58
C ARG A 170 -16.52 -9.81 -7.86
N GLU A 171 -16.63 -8.95 -8.88
CA GLU A 171 -15.95 -9.10 -10.18
C GLU A 171 -14.56 -8.43 -10.19
N SER A 172 -14.22 -7.66 -9.13
CA SER A 172 -12.91 -7.01 -9.02
C SER A 172 -11.79 -8.03 -9.10
N VAL A 173 -10.80 -7.80 -9.97
CA VAL A 173 -9.80 -8.77 -10.43
C VAL A 173 -9.11 -9.57 -9.33
N TRP A 174 -8.91 -8.98 -8.15
CA TRP A 174 -8.25 -9.63 -7.02
C TRP A 174 -9.16 -10.63 -6.28
N ILE A 175 -10.48 -10.45 -6.29
CA ILE A 175 -11.44 -11.31 -5.58
C ILE A 175 -11.42 -12.75 -6.12
N PRO A 176 -11.64 -13.00 -7.44
CA PRO A 176 -11.56 -14.36 -7.96
C PRO A 176 -10.16 -14.99 -7.82
N LYS A 177 -9.08 -14.17 -7.85
CA LYS A 177 -7.73 -14.67 -7.62
C LYS A 177 -7.54 -15.15 -6.18
N LEU A 178 -7.93 -14.32 -5.19
CA LEU A 178 -7.84 -14.68 -3.78
C LEU A 178 -8.65 -15.93 -3.48
N ARG A 179 -9.91 -15.98 -3.94
CA ARG A 179 -10.77 -17.16 -3.81
C ARG A 179 -10.11 -18.41 -4.39
N ALA A 180 -9.57 -18.33 -5.60
CA ALA A 180 -8.94 -19.47 -6.26
C ALA A 180 -7.72 -19.97 -5.48
N GLU A 181 -6.88 -19.08 -4.95
CA GLU A 181 -5.72 -19.49 -4.14
C GLU A 181 -6.14 -20.15 -2.82
N LEU A 182 -7.17 -19.61 -2.15
CA LEU A 182 -7.71 -20.19 -0.90
C LEU A 182 -8.32 -21.59 -1.14
N LEU A 183 -8.99 -21.81 -2.26
CA LEU A 183 -9.59 -23.10 -2.60
C LEU A 183 -8.55 -24.16 -3.03
N LYS A 184 -7.31 -23.79 -3.34
CA LYS A 184 -6.21 -24.74 -3.58
C LYS A 184 -5.63 -25.32 -2.30
N LEU A 185 -5.89 -24.70 -1.15
CA LEU A 185 -5.37 -25.14 0.15
C LEU A 185 -5.82 -26.56 0.48
N LYS A 186 -4.95 -27.33 1.11
CA LYS A 186 -5.16 -28.75 1.43
C LYS A 186 -4.99 -29.02 2.93
N ASN A 187 -5.28 -30.23 3.32
CA ASN A 187 -5.14 -30.71 4.71
C ASN A 187 -5.92 -29.80 5.69
N ASP A 188 -5.32 -29.43 6.80
CA ASP A 188 -5.95 -28.65 7.86
C ASP A 188 -6.31 -27.21 7.45
N GLU A 189 -5.79 -26.73 6.33
CA GLU A 189 -6.08 -25.41 5.75
C GLU A 189 -7.16 -25.44 4.66
N GLN A 190 -7.71 -26.62 4.33
CA GLN A 190 -8.84 -26.70 3.39
C GLN A 190 -9.93 -25.71 3.76
N SER A 191 -10.45 -25.01 2.75
CA SER A 191 -11.33 -23.87 2.96
C SER A 191 -12.56 -23.93 2.06
N ASP A 192 -13.68 -23.49 2.61
CA ASP A 192 -14.81 -22.93 1.86
C ASP A 192 -14.72 -21.40 1.91
N VAL A 193 -15.16 -20.71 0.88
CA VAL A 193 -14.98 -19.25 0.75
C VAL A 193 -16.32 -18.57 0.52
N ILE A 194 -16.65 -17.59 1.36
CA ILE A 194 -17.77 -16.68 1.12
C ILE A 194 -17.21 -15.36 0.61
N VAL A 195 -17.62 -14.95 -0.58
CA VAL A 195 -17.39 -13.60 -1.11
C VAL A 195 -18.60 -12.74 -0.75
N VAL A 196 -18.35 -11.65 -0.06
CA VAL A 196 -19.36 -10.66 0.32
C VAL A 196 -19.34 -9.54 -0.72
N ASP A 197 -20.38 -9.46 -1.55
CA ASP A 197 -20.55 -8.40 -2.54
C ASP A 197 -21.51 -7.33 -2.01
N TRP A 198 -20.99 -6.16 -1.73
CA TRP A 198 -21.76 -4.98 -1.33
C TRP A 198 -21.53 -3.80 -2.27
N GLY A 199 -21.22 -4.11 -3.55
CA GLY A 199 -20.81 -3.16 -4.57
C GLY A 199 -21.78 -1.98 -4.75
N ASN A 200 -23.09 -2.16 -4.56
CA ASN A 200 -24.04 -1.05 -4.63
C ASN A 200 -23.83 -0.02 -3.49
N GLY A 201 -23.46 -0.48 -2.29
CA GLY A 201 -23.13 0.38 -1.15
C GLY A 201 -21.72 0.97 -1.18
N ALA A 202 -20.86 0.53 -2.12
CA ALA A 202 -19.47 0.90 -2.24
C ALA A 202 -19.16 1.84 -3.42
N LYS A 203 -20.16 2.39 -4.09
CA LYS A 203 -20.01 3.15 -5.35
C LYS A 203 -19.56 4.60 -5.14
N PHE A 204 -18.69 5.07 -6.05
CA PHE A 204 -18.37 6.49 -6.21
C PHE A 204 -19.64 7.31 -6.58
N PRO A 205 -19.76 8.60 -6.17
CA PRO A 205 -18.78 9.40 -5.42
C PRO A 205 -18.98 9.39 -3.90
N LEU A 206 -19.87 8.57 -3.36
CA LEU A 206 -20.40 8.69 -2.01
C LEU A 206 -19.55 7.92 -0.98
N TYR A 207 -18.27 8.27 -0.83
CA TYR A 207 -17.38 7.62 0.14
C TYR A 207 -17.89 7.69 1.59
N PRO A 208 -18.42 8.83 2.12
CA PRO A 208 -19.00 8.85 3.47
C PRO A 208 -20.16 7.86 3.66
N ASN A 209 -21.01 7.68 2.64
CA ASN A 209 -22.08 6.67 2.70
C ASN A 209 -21.50 5.25 2.74
N ALA A 210 -20.44 4.96 1.95
CA ALA A 210 -19.76 3.68 2.00
C ALA A 210 -19.16 3.41 3.39
N VAL A 211 -18.57 4.43 4.03
CA VAL A 211 -18.07 4.36 5.41
C VAL A 211 -19.19 4.04 6.40
N ALA A 212 -20.37 4.63 6.25
CA ALA A 212 -21.52 4.29 7.08
C ALA A 212 -22.04 2.86 6.80
N ASN A 213 -22.11 2.48 5.53
CA ASN A 213 -22.66 1.20 5.06
C ASN A 213 -21.91 -0.03 5.59
N ILE A 214 -20.59 0.05 5.79
CA ILE A 214 -19.82 -1.11 6.29
C ILE A 214 -20.28 -1.61 7.66
N ARG A 215 -20.91 -0.75 8.47
CA ARG A 215 -21.50 -1.17 9.76
C ARG A 215 -22.67 -2.12 9.55
N LEU A 216 -23.53 -1.81 8.58
CA LEU A 216 -24.65 -2.67 8.20
C LEU A 216 -24.17 -3.95 7.53
N VAL A 217 -23.24 -3.85 6.58
CA VAL A 217 -22.62 -5.01 5.91
C VAL A 217 -21.97 -5.94 6.94
N GLY A 218 -21.15 -5.40 7.86
CA GLY A 218 -20.54 -6.19 8.93
C GLY A 218 -21.59 -6.88 9.82
N ARG A 219 -22.70 -6.19 10.14
CA ARG A 219 -23.81 -6.80 10.90
C ARG A 219 -24.47 -7.94 10.12
N GLN A 220 -24.71 -7.80 8.81
CA GLN A 220 -25.28 -8.87 7.99
C GLN A 220 -24.35 -10.09 7.92
N VAL A 221 -23.04 -9.87 7.70
CA VAL A 221 -22.03 -10.95 7.73
C VAL A 221 -22.04 -11.64 9.10
N GLY A 222 -22.00 -10.87 10.19
CA GLY A 222 -22.03 -11.43 11.55
C GLY A 222 -23.28 -12.28 11.82
N LEU A 223 -24.46 -11.84 11.38
CA LEU A 223 -25.70 -12.62 11.48
C LEU A 223 -25.63 -13.93 10.68
N LEU A 224 -25.05 -13.89 9.46
CA LEU A 224 -24.79 -15.09 8.68
C LEU A 224 -23.89 -16.06 9.44
N LEU A 225 -22.73 -15.58 9.95
CA LEU A 225 -21.78 -16.43 10.67
C LEU A 225 -22.38 -17.00 11.96
N LYS A 226 -23.15 -16.19 12.68
CA LYS A 226 -23.88 -16.67 13.88
C LYS A 226 -24.84 -17.80 13.54
N LYS A 227 -25.62 -17.68 12.48
CA LYS A 227 -26.54 -18.74 12.04
C LYS A 227 -25.80 -19.98 11.55
N LEU A 228 -24.69 -19.83 10.83
CA LEU A 228 -23.85 -20.96 10.44
C LEU A 228 -23.29 -21.68 11.67
N HIS A 229 -22.93 -20.95 12.72
CA HIS A 229 -22.52 -21.53 13.99
C HIS A 229 -23.68 -22.24 14.68
N ASP A 230 -24.81 -21.54 14.93
CA ASP A 230 -25.93 -22.04 15.74
C ASP A 230 -26.64 -23.21 15.05
N LEU A 231 -26.84 -23.17 13.73
CA LEU A 231 -27.68 -24.14 13.01
C LEU A 231 -26.85 -25.28 12.38
N LYS A 232 -25.59 -25.02 12.00
CA LYS A 232 -24.73 -26.03 11.34
C LYS A 232 -23.54 -26.46 12.18
N GLY A 233 -23.28 -25.82 13.33
CA GLY A 233 -22.17 -26.17 14.22
C GLY A 233 -20.79 -25.76 13.71
N ILE A 234 -20.70 -24.77 12.80
CA ILE A 234 -19.41 -24.29 12.31
C ILE A 234 -18.73 -23.50 13.42
N SER A 235 -17.53 -23.89 13.82
CA SER A 235 -16.80 -23.26 14.91
C SER A 235 -16.26 -21.89 14.48
N TYR A 236 -16.40 -20.87 15.33
CA TYR A 236 -15.73 -19.56 15.17
C TYR A 236 -14.19 -19.71 15.11
N ASP A 237 -13.63 -20.79 15.71
CA ASP A 237 -12.21 -21.11 15.65
C ASP A 237 -11.71 -21.51 14.25
N ARG A 238 -12.63 -21.68 13.31
CA ARG A 238 -12.35 -21.96 11.89
C ARG A 238 -12.93 -20.88 10.97
N MET A 239 -13.20 -19.69 11.48
CA MET A 239 -13.67 -18.55 10.68
C MET A 239 -12.58 -17.50 10.59
N HIS A 240 -12.27 -17.09 9.33
CA HIS A 240 -11.26 -16.09 9.02
C HIS A 240 -11.85 -15.03 8.08
N CYS A 241 -11.93 -13.78 8.52
CA CYS A 241 -12.35 -12.65 7.71
C CYS A 241 -11.14 -11.96 7.07
N ILE A 242 -11.17 -11.80 5.75
CA ILE A 242 -10.12 -11.16 4.93
C ILE A 242 -10.74 -9.93 4.28
N GLY A 243 -10.38 -8.75 4.77
CA GLY A 243 -10.96 -7.49 4.31
C GLY A 243 -9.92 -6.56 3.71
N HIS A 244 -10.26 -5.93 2.57
CA HIS A 244 -9.42 -4.91 1.95
C HIS A 244 -10.04 -3.53 2.15
N SER A 245 -9.21 -2.52 2.52
CA SER A 245 -9.65 -1.13 2.63
C SER A 245 -10.82 -0.98 3.62
N LEU A 246 -11.98 -0.47 3.19
CA LEU A 246 -13.22 -0.45 3.98
C LEU A 246 -13.67 -1.85 4.44
N GLY A 247 -13.39 -2.89 3.63
CA GLY A 247 -13.69 -4.28 3.97
C GLY A 247 -12.95 -4.77 5.22
N ALA A 248 -11.75 -4.24 5.51
CA ALA A 248 -11.01 -4.57 6.73
C ALA A 248 -11.76 -4.09 7.98
N HIS A 249 -12.31 -2.87 7.96
CA HIS A 249 -13.15 -2.38 9.05
C HIS A 249 -14.49 -3.11 9.12
N ALA A 250 -15.05 -3.51 7.95
CA ALA A 250 -16.25 -4.35 7.94
C ALA A 250 -16.02 -5.71 8.62
N CYS A 251 -14.81 -6.31 8.51
CA CYS A 251 -14.43 -7.50 9.28
C CYS A 251 -14.46 -7.25 10.80
N GLY A 252 -14.00 -6.09 11.27
CA GLY A 252 -14.13 -5.69 12.67
C GLY A 252 -15.60 -5.66 13.11
N PHE A 253 -16.46 -4.96 12.36
CA PHE A 253 -17.92 -4.94 12.65
C PHE A 253 -18.57 -6.32 12.54
N THR A 254 -18.09 -7.19 11.65
CA THR A 254 -18.53 -8.58 11.56
C THR A 254 -18.24 -9.33 12.85
N SER A 255 -17.02 -9.23 13.34
CA SER A 255 -16.59 -9.91 14.55
C SER A 255 -17.29 -9.39 15.79
N ASN A 256 -17.48 -8.06 15.90
CA ASN A 256 -18.26 -7.46 16.98
C ASN A 256 -19.69 -8.04 17.05
N ALA A 257 -20.30 -8.36 15.91
CA ALA A 257 -21.65 -8.95 15.87
C ALA A 257 -21.69 -10.42 16.37
N VAL A 258 -20.53 -11.08 16.50
CA VAL A 258 -20.35 -12.41 17.09
C VAL A 258 -19.45 -12.36 18.33
N GLU A 259 -19.46 -11.23 19.06
CA GLU A 259 -18.76 -11.05 20.34
C GLU A 259 -17.23 -11.27 20.24
N ASN A 260 -16.62 -10.88 19.11
CA ASN A 260 -15.19 -10.97 18.80
C ASN A 260 -14.62 -12.40 18.88
N GLN A 261 -15.44 -13.39 18.53
CA GLN A 261 -15.07 -14.80 18.64
C GLN A 261 -14.34 -15.35 17.40
N LEU A 262 -14.21 -14.58 16.31
CA LEU A 262 -13.53 -15.04 15.11
C LEU A 262 -12.08 -15.49 15.42
N ALA A 263 -11.66 -16.58 14.80
CA ALA A 263 -10.28 -17.05 14.92
C ALA A 263 -9.28 -16.01 14.37
N ARG A 264 -9.60 -15.40 13.22
CA ARG A 264 -8.67 -14.50 12.54
C ARG A 264 -9.37 -13.41 11.73
N ILE A 265 -8.74 -12.23 11.72
CA ILE A 265 -8.99 -11.18 10.73
C ILE A 265 -7.67 -10.83 10.07
N SER A 266 -7.64 -10.78 8.72
CA SER A 266 -6.53 -10.19 7.94
C SER A 266 -7.00 -8.88 7.33
N GLY A 267 -6.43 -7.76 7.81
CA GLY A 267 -6.67 -6.43 7.30
C GLY A 267 -5.68 -6.08 6.17
N LEU A 268 -6.18 -5.97 4.95
CA LEU A 268 -5.36 -5.66 3.78
C LEU A 268 -5.47 -4.16 3.49
N ASP A 269 -4.48 -3.40 3.96
CA ASP A 269 -4.41 -1.95 3.92
C ASP A 269 -5.73 -1.27 4.37
N PRO A 270 -6.10 -1.42 5.67
CA PRO A 270 -7.34 -0.86 6.19
C PRO A 270 -7.48 0.62 5.88
N ALA A 271 -8.66 1.09 5.50
CA ALA A 271 -8.88 2.47 5.06
C ALA A 271 -8.47 3.51 6.12
N GLY A 272 -7.69 4.53 5.72
CA GLY A 272 -7.29 5.64 6.59
C GLY A 272 -8.34 6.74 6.74
N PRO A 273 -8.88 7.29 5.62
CA PRO A 273 -9.86 8.38 5.69
C PRO A 273 -11.10 7.99 6.50
N PHE A 274 -11.47 8.85 7.47
CA PHE A 274 -12.55 8.69 8.45
C PHE A 274 -12.29 7.67 9.58
N PHE A 275 -11.15 6.95 9.58
CA PHE A 275 -10.82 5.94 10.60
C PHE A 275 -9.54 6.27 11.38
N ALA A 276 -8.54 6.91 10.73
CA ALA A 276 -7.30 7.31 11.37
C ALA A 276 -7.55 8.19 12.62
N GLY A 277 -6.91 7.85 13.73
CA GLY A 277 -7.08 8.54 15.01
C GLY A 277 -8.46 8.36 15.67
N LYS A 278 -9.33 7.49 15.15
CA LYS A 278 -10.65 7.23 15.73
C LYS A 278 -10.59 6.12 16.79
N LYS A 279 -11.66 6.07 17.63
CA LYS A 279 -11.82 5.00 18.64
C LYS A 279 -11.85 3.63 17.97
N THR A 280 -11.33 2.62 18.65
CA THR A 280 -11.24 1.23 18.15
C THR A 280 -12.59 0.65 17.75
N ILE A 281 -13.66 1.00 18.45
CA ILE A 281 -15.03 0.52 18.14
C ILE A 281 -15.54 0.90 16.73
N VAL A 282 -14.93 1.89 16.06
CA VAL A 282 -15.35 2.31 14.71
C VAL A 282 -14.39 1.84 13.61
N ARG A 283 -13.29 1.17 13.97
CA ARG A 283 -12.28 0.69 13.03
C ARG A 283 -11.78 -0.68 13.44
N LEU A 284 -11.06 -1.35 12.54
CA LEU A 284 -10.35 -2.58 12.86
C LEU A 284 -9.37 -2.37 14.02
N ASP A 285 -9.36 -3.30 14.96
CA ASP A 285 -8.45 -3.32 16.10
C ASP A 285 -8.03 -4.75 16.44
N LYS A 286 -6.89 -4.91 17.15
CA LYS A 286 -6.40 -6.23 17.55
C LYS A 286 -7.37 -7.03 18.39
N ASP A 287 -8.24 -6.37 19.15
CA ASP A 287 -9.22 -7.02 20.03
C ASP A 287 -10.48 -7.51 19.29
N ASP A 288 -10.56 -7.28 17.97
CA ASP A 288 -11.70 -7.73 17.14
C ASP A 288 -11.65 -9.25 16.83
N ALA A 289 -10.54 -9.94 17.00
CA ALA A 289 -10.45 -11.39 16.82
C ALA A 289 -9.36 -12.00 17.69
N LYS A 290 -9.31 -13.34 17.79
CA LYS A 290 -8.22 -14.05 18.50
C LYS A 290 -6.85 -13.75 17.90
N PHE A 291 -6.80 -13.52 16.59
CA PHE A 291 -5.60 -13.06 15.89
C PHE A 291 -5.99 -12.07 14.79
N VAL A 292 -5.35 -10.91 14.77
CA VAL A 292 -5.49 -9.88 13.74
C VAL A 292 -4.13 -9.58 13.16
N ASP A 293 -3.98 -9.76 11.85
CA ASP A 293 -2.79 -9.39 11.09
C ASP A 293 -3.14 -8.33 10.04
N VAL A 294 -2.24 -7.39 9.87
CA VAL A 294 -2.49 -6.24 8.98
C VAL A 294 -1.30 -6.01 8.06
N ILE A 295 -1.59 -5.75 6.78
CA ILE A 295 -0.60 -5.33 5.79
C ILE A 295 -0.87 -3.87 5.44
N HIS A 296 0.05 -2.97 5.81
CA HIS A 296 0.00 -1.55 5.49
C HIS A 296 0.81 -1.28 4.23
N SER A 297 0.17 -0.93 3.13
CA SER A 297 0.83 -0.76 1.83
C SER A 297 0.68 0.62 1.19
N ASN A 298 -0.26 1.44 1.71
CA ASN A 298 -0.48 2.81 1.24
C ASN A 298 -0.89 3.75 2.38
N THR A 299 -0.11 3.74 3.46
CA THR A 299 -0.32 4.62 4.62
C THR A 299 -0.16 6.08 4.25
N GLU A 300 -0.56 6.97 5.15
CA GLU A 300 -0.51 8.40 4.92
C GLU A 300 0.89 8.85 4.48
N ILE A 301 0.91 9.51 3.34
CA ILE A 301 2.07 10.18 2.77
C ILE A 301 1.88 11.68 2.99
N ALA A 302 2.97 12.46 2.98
CA ALA A 302 2.90 13.92 3.12
C ALA A 302 1.69 14.51 2.37
N LEU A 303 0.90 15.36 3.00
CA LEU A 303 -0.35 15.98 2.52
C LEU A 303 -1.63 15.11 2.64
N GLY A 304 -1.64 14.01 3.40
CA GLY A 304 -2.85 13.20 3.62
C GLY A 304 -3.33 12.43 2.39
N LEU A 305 -2.43 12.07 1.49
CA LEU A 305 -2.77 11.40 0.23
C LEU A 305 -2.77 9.86 0.31
N GLY A 306 -2.46 9.26 1.46
CA GLY A 306 -2.55 7.81 1.67
C GLY A 306 -4.00 7.34 1.79
N LEU A 307 -4.30 6.15 1.29
CA LEU A 307 -5.62 5.52 1.41
C LEU A 307 -5.69 4.59 2.64
N GLY A 308 -4.56 4.09 3.12
CA GLY A 308 -4.46 3.19 4.26
C GLY A 308 -4.21 3.89 5.59
N ILE A 309 -4.59 3.23 6.68
CA ILE A 309 -4.33 3.70 8.05
C ILE A 309 -2.85 3.47 8.42
N THR A 310 -2.26 4.40 9.17
CA THR A 310 -0.84 4.33 9.57
C THR A 310 -0.65 3.64 10.92
N GLU A 311 -1.65 3.74 11.80
CA GLU A 311 -1.60 3.20 13.16
C GLU A 311 -1.61 1.67 13.14
N GLU A 312 -0.92 1.07 14.11
CA GLU A 312 -1.04 -0.35 14.42
C GLU A 312 -2.48 -0.69 14.78
N THR A 313 -3.05 -1.66 14.10
CA THR A 313 -4.42 -2.13 14.32
C THR A 313 -4.49 -3.65 14.51
N GLY A 314 -3.38 -4.35 14.34
CA GLY A 314 -3.26 -5.79 14.49
C GLY A 314 -2.52 -6.23 15.75
N HIS A 315 -2.48 -7.53 15.97
CA HIS A 315 -1.48 -8.17 16.84
C HIS A 315 -0.10 -8.13 16.17
N ILE A 316 -0.11 -8.09 14.83
CA ILE A 316 1.06 -7.96 13.98
C ILE A 316 0.71 -7.04 12.80
N ASP A 317 1.55 -6.05 12.57
CA ASP A 317 1.36 -5.03 11.54
C ASP A 317 2.58 -4.99 10.63
N PHE A 318 2.40 -5.39 9.36
CA PHE A 318 3.46 -5.43 8.37
C PHE A 318 3.51 -4.14 7.56
N TYR A 319 4.71 -3.59 7.41
CA TYR A 319 4.97 -2.38 6.63
C TYR A 319 5.94 -2.69 5.48
N PRO A 320 5.50 -3.38 4.41
CA PRO A 320 6.35 -3.64 3.25
C PRO A 320 6.81 -2.32 2.63
N ASN A 321 8.13 -2.19 2.40
CA ASN A 321 8.76 -0.98 1.83
C ASN A 321 8.43 0.30 2.61
N GLY A 322 8.27 0.19 3.93
CA GLY A 322 7.88 1.29 4.81
C GLY A 322 6.38 1.58 4.86
N GLY A 323 5.55 0.82 4.15
CA GLY A 323 4.10 0.91 4.19
C GLY A 323 3.47 2.05 3.39
N GLN A 324 4.25 2.90 2.73
CA GLN A 324 3.74 4.10 2.05
C GLN A 324 3.50 3.90 0.55
N THR A 325 4.57 3.87 -0.22
CA THR A 325 4.54 3.64 -1.68
C THR A 325 5.22 2.32 -2.00
N GLN A 326 4.60 1.53 -2.86
CA GLN A 326 5.11 0.22 -3.18
C GLN A 326 5.93 0.24 -4.48
N PRO A 327 7.01 -0.56 -4.58
CA PRO A 327 7.84 -0.64 -5.78
C PRO A 327 7.00 -0.97 -7.02
N GLY A 328 7.28 -0.29 -8.13
CA GLY A 328 6.54 -0.46 -9.39
C GLY A 328 5.20 0.26 -9.46
N CYS A 329 4.76 0.93 -8.38
CA CYS A 329 3.59 1.81 -8.40
C CYS A 329 3.97 3.26 -8.74
N PRO A 330 3.07 4.05 -9.35
CA PRO A 330 3.32 5.45 -9.66
C PRO A 330 3.66 6.27 -8.42
N SER A 331 4.58 7.23 -8.56
CA SER A 331 4.91 8.16 -7.49
C SER A 331 3.79 9.19 -7.29
N ILE A 332 3.73 9.79 -6.08
CA ILE A 332 2.74 10.84 -5.73
C ILE A 332 2.76 12.01 -6.71
N GLY A 333 3.92 12.41 -7.23
CA GLY A 333 4.03 13.48 -8.21
C GLY A 333 3.27 13.18 -9.51
N ALA A 334 3.29 11.91 -9.97
CA ALA A 334 2.51 11.45 -11.12
C ALA A 334 1.00 11.47 -10.82
N LEU A 335 0.61 11.21 -9.57
CA LEU A 335 -0.79 11.22 -9.12
C LEU A 335 -1.39 12.62 -9.09
N ILE A 336 -0.65 13.60 -8.55
CA ILE A 336 -1.08 15.01 -8.52
C ILE A 336 -1.27 15.53 -9.96
N GLY A 337 -0.36 15.16 -10.87
CA GLY A 337 -0.46 15.49 -12.30
C GLY A 337 -1.71 14.90 -12.97
N GLY A 338 -2.08 13.65 -12.66
CA GLY A 338 -3.27 12.99 -13.19
C GLY A 338 -4.59 13.58 -12.66
N VAL A 339 -4.66 13.87 -11.36
CA VAL A 339 -5.84 14.48 -10.74
C VAL A 339 -6.09 15.91 -11.26
N LEU A 340 -5.03 16.72 -11.41
CA LEU A 340 -5.13 18.06 -12.00
C LEU A 340 -5.47 18.02 -13.50
N GLY A 341 -5.19 16.92 -14.19
CA GLY A 341 -5.52 16.69 -15.60
C GLY A 341 -6.94 16.21 -15.87
N GLY A 342 -7.81 16.07 -14.86
CA GLY A 342 -9.24 15.72 -15.02
C GLY A 342 -9.55 14.26 -15.33
N GLN A 343 -8.61 13.33 -15.13
CA GLN A 343 -8.81 11.89 -15.30
C GLN A 343 -9.34 11.25 -14.00
N SER A 344 -10.66 11.28 -13.79
CA SER A 344 -11.26 10.95 -12.50
C SER A 344 -11.23 9.45 -12.13
N GLU A 345 -11.50 8.54 -13.04
CA GLU A 345 -11.64 7.10 -12.74
C GLU A 345 -10.32 6.34 -12.96
N ALA A 346 -9.66 6.58 -14.08
CA ALA A 346 -8.34 6.00 -14.36
C ALA A 346 -7.24 6.52 -13.42
N ALA A 347 -7.37 7.76 -12.92
CA ALA A 347 -6.45 8.30 -11.93
C ALA A 347 -6.63 7.64 -10.56
N PHE A 348 -7.86 7.30 -10.16
CA PHE A 348 -8.11 6.58 -8.92
C PHE A 348 -7.58 5.13 -8.97
N GLU A 349 -7.72 4.44 -10.10
CA GLU A 349 -7.12 3.10 -10.28
C GLU A 349 -5.59 3.15 -10.21
N GLN A 350 -4.97 4.19 -10.78
CA GLN A 350 -3.51 4.38 -10.67
C GLN A 350 -3.07 4.78 -9.26
N THR A 351 -3.88 5.61 -8.54
CA THR A 351 -3.62 5.96 -7.13
C THR A 351 -3.77 4.77 -6.21
N SER A 352 -4.65 3.84 -6.54
CA SER A 352 -4.89 2.64 -5.74
C SER A 352 -3.83 1.53 -5.93
N CYS A 353 -2.81 1.72 -6.79
CA CYS A 353 -1.78 0.70 -7.02
C CYS A 353 -1.12 0.23 -5.72
N SER A 354 -0.56 1.15 -4.92
CA SER A 354 0.06 0.80 -3.63
C SER A 354 -0.97 0.25 -2.64
N HIS A 355 -2.18 0.82 -2.63
CA HIS A 355 -3.30 0.32 -1.82
C HIS A 355 -3.66 -1.13 -2.17
N GLY A 356 -3.71 -1.44 -3.46
CA GLY A 356 -3.98 -2.80 -3.95
C GLY A 356 -2.82 -3.78 -3.78
N ARG A 357 -1.59 -3.32 -3.50
CA ARG A 357 -0.45 -4.24 -3.25
C ARG A 357 -0.69 -5.15 -2.05
N SER A 358 -1.40 -4.70 -1.03
CA SER A 358 -1.72 -5.50 0.15
C SER A 358 -2.42 -6.80 -0.19
N HIS A 359 -3.45 -6.76 -1.05
CA HIS A 359 -4.11 -7.98 -1.51
C HIS A 359 -3.25 -8.78 -2.49
N GLY A 360 -2.40 -8.13 -3.29
CA GLY A 360 -1.43 -8.81 -4.14
C GLY A 360 -0.45 -9.66 -3.34
N TYR A 361 0.14 -9.10 -2.30
CA TYR A 361 1.06 -9.79 -1.39
C TYR A 361 0.37 -10.93 -0.65
N PHE A 362 -0.84 -10.69 -0.13
CA PHE A 362 -1.60 -11.72 0.59
C PHE A 362 -1.95 -12.90 -0.32
N ILE A 363 -2.43 -12.65 -1.55
CA ILE A 363 -2.75 -13.71 -2.52
C ILE A 363 -1.52 -14.55 -2.85
N GLU A 364 -0.39 -13.89 -3.13
CA GLU A 364 0.85 -14.58 -3.48
C GLU A 364 1.37 -15.44 -2.31
N SER A 365 1.24 -14.95 -1.07
CA SER A 365 1.73 -15.66 0.11
C SER A 365 1.00 -16.98 0.43
N ILE A 366 -0.15 -17.26 -0.18
CA ILE A 366 -0.96 -18.44 0.14
C ILE A 366 -0.29 -19.73 -0.35
N ASN A 367 0.23 -19.74 -1.58
CA ASN A 367 0.78 -20.92 -2.23
C ASN A 367 2.20 -20.70 -2.78
N SER A 368 2.89 -19.64 -2.37
CA SER A 368 4.27 -19.38 -2.78
C SER A 368 5.27 -20.08 -1.85
N GLU A 369 6.32 -20.64 -2.41
CA GLU A 369 7.48 -21.14 -1.65
C GLU A 369 8.48 -20.01 -1.32
N CYS A 370 8.38 -18.88 -2.01
CA CYS A 370 9.22 -17.72 -1.82
C CYS A 370 8.82 -16.96 -0.54
N PRO A 371 9.76 -16.61 0.36
CA PRO A 371 9.44 -16.05 1.66
C PRO A 371 9.02 -14.57 1.61
N TYR A 372 8.21 -14.19 2.57
CA TYR A 372 7.91 -12.79 2.93
C TYR A 372 8.41 -12.51 4.35
N THR A 373 9.67 -12.81 4.60
CA THR A 373 10.27 -12.64 5.93
C THR A 373 10.29 -11.18 6.34
N ALA A 374 9.68 -10.88 7.49
CA ALA A 374 9.59 -9.55 8.05
C ALA A 374 10.29 -9.47 9.41
N PHE A 375 10.95 -8.33 9.66
CA PHE A 375 11.84 -8.11 10.80
C PHE A 375 11.22 -7.13 11.78
N PRO A 376 11.28 -7.39 13.10
CA PRO A 376 10.77 -6.49 14.13
C PRO A 376 11.68 -5.28 14.27
N CYS A 377 11.21 -4.13 13.81
CA CYS A 377 11.93 -2.88 13.87
C CYS A 377 11.05 -1.75 14.43
N HIS A 378 11.68 -0.71 14.96
CA HIS A 378 10.97 0.46 15.44
C HIS A 378 10.36 1.25 14.28
N ASP A 379 11.12 1.42 13.20
CA ASP A 379 10.74 2.15 12.00
C ASP A 379 11.47 1.62 10.76
N HIS A 380 11.02 2.07 9.59
CA HIS A 380 11.58 1.67 8.30
C HIS A 380 13.05 2.12 8.12
N GLU A 381 13.40 3.30 8.61
CA GLU A 381 14.77 3.80 8.52
C GLU A 381 15.73 2.91 9.31
N SER A 382 15.35 2.50 10.51
CA SER A 382 16.13 1.56 11.34
C SER A 382 16.31 0.21 10.63
N PHE A 383 15.26 -0.29 9.96
CA PHE A 383 15.32 -1.51 9.16
C PHE A 383 16.31 -1.36 7.99
N MET A 384 16.16 -0.32 7.16
CA MET A 384 17.04 -0.08 6.00
C MET A 384 18.50 0.15 6.41
N ASN A 385 18.73 0.75 7.58
CA ASN A 385 20.07 0.97 8.16
C ASN A 385 20.66 -0.27 8.87
N GLY A 386 19.98 -1.40 8.83
CA GLY A 386 20.52 -2.65 9.39
C GLY A 386 20.50 -2.79 10.91
N LYS A 387 19.77 -1.91 11.63
CA LYS A 387 19.80 -1.85 13.11
C LYS A 387 19.01 -2.98 13.79
N CYS A 388 18.18 -3.71 13.07
CA CYS A 388 17.22 -4.68 13.60
C CYS A 388 17.03 -5.89 12.68
N LEU A 389 18.10 -6.37 12.04
CA LEU A 389 18.07 -7.47 11.06
C LEU A 389 18.32 -8.86 11.68
N VAL A 390 18.09 -8.99 12.96
CA VAL A 390 18.23 -10.27 13.68
C VAL A 390 16.86 -10.65 14.21
N CYS A 391 16.46 -11.90 13.97
CA CYS A 391 15.25 -12.43 14.57
C CYS A 391 15.47 -12.66 16.08
N PRO A 392 14.80 -11.89 16.96
CA PRO A 392 14.87 -12.12 18.40
C PRO A 392 14.23 -13.47 18.77
N ILE A 393 14.28 -13.86 20.05
CA ILE A 393 13.60 -15.06 20.55
C ILE A 393 12.10 -15.00 20.27
N SER A 394 11.50 -13.82 20.27
CA SER A 394 10.10 -13.58 19.84
C SER A 394 9.86 -13.80 18.35
N GLY A 395 10.93 -13.99 17.56
CA GLY A 395 10.88 -14.37 16.17
C GLY A 395 10.71 -13.20 15.18
N CYS A 396 11.13 -13.44 13.94
CA CYS A 396 10.65 -12.73 12.77
C CYS A 396 9.26 -13.26 12.40
N ALA A 397 8.63 -12.68 11.38
CA ALA A 397 7.31 -13.13 10.94
C ALA A 397 7.27 -13.32 9.43
N GLN A 398 6.36 -14.15 8.96
CA GLN A 398 6.02 -14.25 7.54
C GLN A 398 4.80 -13.37 7.26
N MET A 399 4.94 -12.35 6.41
CA MET A 399 3.81 -11.51 6.01
C MET A 399 2.83 -12.31 5.15
N GLY A 400 1.53 -12.13 5.38
CA GLY A 400 0.46 -12.71 4.58
C GLY A 400 -0.21 -13.92 5.24
N PHE A 401 -0.55 -14.93 4.44
CA PHE A 401 -1.42 -16.02 4.89
C PHE A 401 -0.86 -16.78 6.11
N TYR A 402 0.43 -17.03 6.14
CA TYR A 402 1.08 -17.81 7.21
C TYR A 402 1.51 -16.97 8.42
N SER A 403 1.13 -15.70 8.51
CA SER A 403 1.47 -14.84 9.65
C SER A 403 0.98 -15.36 11.00
N ILE A 404 -0.13 -16.09 11.02
CA ILE A 404 -0.72 -16.69 12.22
C ILE A 404 0.25 -17.68 12.91
N TYR A 405 1.12 -18.34 12.16
CA TYR A 405 2.12 -19.29 12.67
C TYR A 405 3.43 -18.64 13.10
N SER A 406 3.58 -17.33 12.88
CA SER A 406 4.76 -16.57 13.27
C SER A 406 4.71 -16.20 14.75
N LEU A 407 5.88 -16.14 15.40
CA LEU A 407 6.01 -15.70 16.80
C LEU A 407 6.09 -14.18 16.92
N GLY A 408 6.55 -13.48 15.90
CA GLY A 408 6.69 -12.03 15.87
C GLY A 408 5.35 -11.30 16.10
N ARG A 409 5.40 -10.16 16.78
CA ARG A 409 4.24 -9.30 17.08
C ARG A 409 4.65 -7.83 16.95
N GLY A 410 3.65 -6.94 16.80
CA GLY A 410 3.85 -5.50 16.60
C GLY A 410 4.35 -5.19 15.19
N LYS A 411 5.12 -4.12 15.05
CA LYS A 411 5.61 -3.63 13.75
C LYS A 411 6.65 -4.54 13.13
N MET A 412 6.42 -4.93 11.89
CA MET A 412 7.31 -5.76 11.09
C MET A 412 7.62 -5.08 9.76
N TYR A 413 8.89 -5.05 9.40
CA TYR A 413 9.37 -4.42 8.16
C TYR A 413 10.01 -5.45 7.25
N LEU A 414 9.80 -5.27 5.95
CA LEU A 414 10.40 -6.08 4.89
C LEU A 414 10.48 -5.25 3.60
N THR A 415 11.31 -5.68 2.68
CA THR A 415 11.27 -5.18 1.30
C THR A 415 10.53 -6.18 0.40
N THR A 416 9.93 -5.68 -0.68
CA THR A 416 9.31 -6.49 -1.73
C THR A 416 9.78 -6.03 -3.11
N ARG A 417 9.58 -6.87 -4.12
CA ARG A 417 9.92 -6.57 -5.50
C ARG A 417 8.84 -5.71 -6.17
N SER A 418 9.21 -5.07 -7.28
CA SER A 418 8.30 -4.25 -8.08
C SER A 418 7.26 -5.03 -8.87
N ASN A 419 7.57 -6.27 -9.24
CA ASN A 419 6.74 -7.16 -10.05
C ASN A 419 6.56 -8.51 -9.38
N SER A 420 5.44 -9.18 -9.67
CA SER A 420 5.21 -10.56 -9.23
C SER A 420 6.23 -11.53 -9.88
N PRO A 421 6.73 -12.50 -9.12
CA PRO A 421 6.50 -12.69 -7.69
C PRO A 421 7.10 -11.54 -6.88
N PHE A 422 6.28 -10.98 -5.93
CA PHE A 422 6.70 -9.84 -5.10
C PHE A 422 7.57 -10.24 -3.92
N CYS A 423 7.46 -11.48 -3.48
CA CYS A 423 8.26 -12.08 -2.42
C CYS A 423 9.76 -12.13 -2.77
N GLY A 424 10.61 -12.32 -1.79
CA GLY A 424 12.05 -12.45 -2.02
C GLY A 424 12.83 -12.76 -0.75
N TYR A 425 14.03 -13.28 -0.97
CA TYR A 425 15.06 -13.43 0.05
C TYR A 425 15.69 -12.07 0.31
N HIS A 426 15.92 -11.73 1.57
CA HIS A 426 16.42 -10.43 1.98
C HIS A 426 17.92 -10.43 2.15
N TYR A 427 18.54 -9.36 1.66
CA TYR A 427 19.98 -9.13 1.77
C TYR A 427 20.23 -7.73 2.29
N PHE A 428 21.24 -7.61 3.12
CA PHE A 428 21.75 -6.35 3.63
C PHE A 428 23.13 -6.08 3.03
N VAL A 429 23.31 -4.91 2.45
CA VAL A 429 24.59 -4.44 1.95
C VAL A 429 25.06 -3.22 2.75
N GLU A 430 26.31 -3.25 3.15
CA GLU A 430 27.02 -2.14 3.81
C GLU A 430 28.28 -1.82 3.03
N LEU A 431 28.43 -0.56 2.62
CA LEU A 431 29.61 -0.03 1.97
C LEU A 431 30.20 1.09 2.83
N VAL A 432 31.47 0.95 3.23
CA VAL A 432 32.20 1.93 4.03
C VAL A 432 33.15 2.70 3.13
N LEU A 433 33.02 4.02 3.11
CA LEU A 433 33.90 4.91 2.38
C LEU A 433 35.10 5.29 3.25
N ASP A 434 36.26 5.43 2.61
CA ASP A 434 37.51 5.79 3.27
C ASP A 434 37.48 7.23 3.80
N ARG A 435 38.19 7.46 4.91
CA ARG A 435 38.27 8.78 5.56
C ARG A 435 39.16 9.77 4.82
N ASP A 436 40.04 9.29 3.93
CA ASP A 436 40.96 10.12 3.17
C ASP A 436 40.42 10.54 1.79
N MET A 437 39.11 10.23 1.53
CA MET A 437 38.51 10.60 0.27
C MET A 437 38.03 12.06 0.20
N ALA A 438 38.10 12.69 -0.96
CA ALA A 438 37.52 14.00 -1.19
C ALA A 438 35.97 13.92 -1.23
N LYS A 439 35.31 14.96 -0.68
CA LYS A 439 33.83 15.07 -0.80
C LYS A 439 33.43 15.06 -2.27
N THR A 440 32.41 14.28 -2.61
CA THR A 440 31.84 14.21 -3.96
C THR A 440 30.30 14.22 -3.90
N SER A 441 29.63 14.02 -5.03
CA SER A 441 28.18 13.79 -5.08
C SER A 441 27.81 12.94 -6.28
N GLY A 442 26.80 12.11 -6.14
CA GLY A 442 26.35 11.21 -7.21
C GLY A 442 25.60 10.02 -6.71
N GLU A 443 25.56 8.97 -7.52
CA GLU A 443 24.97 7.68 -7.20
C GLU A 443 26.02 6.60 -7.11
N ILE A 444 25.87 5.72 -6.12
CA ILE A 444 26.71 4.53 -5.96
C ILE A 444 25.80 3.31 -6.09
N TYR A 445 26.18 2.40 -6.99
CA TYR A 445 25.49 1.14 -7.22
C TYR A 445 26.41 -0.03 -6.87
N VAL A 446 25.81 -1.08 -6.32
CA VAL A 446 26.46 -2.37 -6.09
C VAL A 446 25.71 -3.44 -6.88
N ALA A 447 26.38 -4.02 -7.86
CA ALA A 447 25.89 -5.13 -8.64
C ALA A 447 26.49 -6.45 -8.10
N VAL A 448 25.64 -7.42 -7.76
CA VAL A 448 26.02 -8.70 -7.15
C VAL A 448 26.06 -9.78 -8.21
N TYR A 449 27.11 -10.58 -8.24
CA TYR A 449 27.34 -11.62 -9.24
C TYR A 449 27.63 -12.99 -8.62
N SER A 450 27.15 -14.04 -9.30
CA SER A 450 27.57 -15.42 -9.13
C SER A 450 27.72 -16.08 -10.50
N ASN A 451 28.77 -16.88 -10.69
CA ASN A 451 29.05 -17.57 -11.95
C ASN A 451 28.94 -16.67 -13.20
N TYR A 452 29.37 -15.41 -13.10
CA TYR A 452 29.30 -14.37 -14.13
C TYR A 452 27.87 -13.90 -14.47
N GLU A 453 26.84 -14.34 -13.74
CA GLU A 453 25.47 -13.85 -13.88
C GLU A 453 25.21 -12.71 -12.90
N LEU A 454 24.57 -11.65 -13.39
CA LEU A 454 24.09 -10.55 -12.56
C LEU A 454 22.88 -11.01 -11.77
N LEU A 455 23.00 -11.10 -10.44
CA LEU A 455 21.93 -11.50 -9.54
C LEU A 455 21.12 -10.29 -9.07
N ALA A 456 21.78 -9.22 -8.66
CA ALA A 456 21.11 -8.02 -8.18
C ALA A 456 21.91 -6.76 -8.53
N ASN A 457 21.21 -5.62 -8.68
CA ASN A 457 21.83 -4.30 -8.84
C ASN A 457 21.12 -3.33 -7.89
N VAL A 458 21.85 -2.79 -6.92
CA VAL A 458 21.32 -2.05 -5.78
C VAL A 458 21.89 -0.65 -5.77
N SER A 459 21.03 0.39 -5.73
CA SER A 459 21.47 1.75 -5.45
C SER A 459 21.63 1.95 -3.95
N LEU A 460 22.81 2.45 -3.54
CA LEU A 460 23.10 2.76 -2.13
C LEU A 460 22.84 4.23 -1.77
N THR A 461 22.45 5.04 -2.74
CA THR A 461 22.17 6.46 -2.57
C THR A 461 20.72 6.76 -2.94
N GLU A 462 20.05 7.63 -2.18
CA GLU A 462 18.63 7.93 -2.37
C GLU A 462 18.31 8.74 -3.65
N ARG A 463 19.30 9.42 -4.22
CA ARG A 463 19.12 10.33 -5.36
C ARG A 463 20.43 10.54 -6.12
N SER A 464 20.27 10.90 -7.39
CA SER A 464 21.38 11.08 -8.35
C SER A 464 22.36 12.22 -8.02
N ASN A 465 22.05 13.05 -7.04
CA ASN A 465 22.90 14.13 -6.57
C ASN A 465 23.17 14.04 -5.06
N ALA A 466 23.09 12.86 -4.48
CA ALA A 466 23.39 12.65 -3.05
C ALA A 466 24.78 13.18 -2.72
N ASP A 467 24.92 13.90 -1.62
CA ASP A 467 26.22 14.28 -1.06
C ASP A 467 26.90 13.04 -0.49
N ILE A 468 28.15 12.81 -0.88
CA ILE A 468 28.98 11.66 -0.46
C ILE A 468 30.24 12.22 0.22
N LYS A 469 30.46 11.80 1.46
CA LYS A 469 31.53 12.32 2.32
C LYS A 469 32.51 11.23 2.71
N ALA A 470 33.70 11.65 3.09
CA ALA A 470 34.70 10.79 3.71
C ALA A 470 34.16 10.09 4.94
N GLY A 471 34.37 8.79 5.04
CA GLY A 471 33.93 7.97 6.15
C GLY A 471 32.42 7.66 6.20
N ASP A 472 31.65 8.04 5.18
CA ASP A 472 30.24 7.66 5.11
C ASP A 472 30.10 6.13 5.07
N ILE A 473 29.05 5.63 5.74
CA ILE A 473 28.64 4.23 5.74
C ILE A 473 27.29 4.16 5.05
N LEU A 474 27.28 3.63 3.85
CA LEU A 474 26.08 3.47 3.04
C LEU A 474 25.49 2.08 3.30
N ARG A 475 24.19 2.03 3.62
CA ARG A 475 23.48 0.81 3.97
C ARG A 475 22.20 0.67 3.20
N HIS A 476 21.86 -0.56 2.83
CA HIS A 476 20.61 -0.84 2.15
C HIS A 476 20.16 -2.27 2.37
N VAL A 477 18.84 -2.47 2.58
CA VAL A 477 18.20 -3.79 2.55
C VAL A 477 17.46 -3.94 1.23
N PHE A 478 17.68 -5.04 0.54
CA PHE A 478 16.98 -5.36 -0.71
C PHE A 478 16.48 -6.80 -0.71
N SER A 479 15.50 -7.10 -1.56
CA SER A 479 15.00 -8.46 -1.77
C SER A 479 15.25 -8.94 -3.19
N TYR A 480 15.55 -10.24 -3.34
CA TYR A 480 15.73 -10.90 -4.62
C TYR A 480 14.86 -12.15 -4.69
N HIS A 481 14.35 -12.49 -5.89
CA HIS A 481 13.32 -13.52 -6.07
C HIS A 481 13.80 -14.96 -5.82
N THR A 482 15.07 -15.21 -5.92
CA THR A 482 15.70 -16.49 -5.60
C THR A 482 16.76 -16.27 -4.53
N ASP A 483 17.08 -17.32 -3.79
CA ASP A 483 18.26 -17.28 -2.94
C ASP A 483 19.50 -17.04 -3.82
N LEU A 484 20.31 -16.03 -3.47
CA LEU A 484 21.55 -15.73 -4.18
C LEU A 484 22.57 -16.86 -4.05
N GLY A 485 22.39 -17.72 -3.05
CA GLY A 485 23.29 -18.85 -2.80
C GLY A 485 24.73 -18.36 -2.58
N LYS A 486 25.65 -18.88 -3.37
CA LYS A 486 27.05 -18.45 -3.33
C LYS A 486 27.23 -17.16 -4.14
N VAL A 487 27.66 -16.08 -3.50
CA VAL A 487 28.08 -14.84 -4.15
C VAL A 487 29.60 -14.89 -4.40
N ASP A 488 30.03 -14.64 -5.62
CA ASP A 488 31.45 -14.70 -5.99
C ASP A 488 32.12 -13.33 -5.95
N TYR A 489 31.45 -12.28 -6.47
CA TYR A 489 31.97 -10.93 -6.49
C TYR A 489 30.87 -9.89 -6.61
N VAL A 490 31.21 -8.65 -6.33
CA VAL A 490 30.37 -7.48 -6.62
C VAL A 490 31.12 -6.52 -7.53
N MET A 491 30.34 -5.74 -8.28
CA MET A 491 30.86 -4.58 -9.02
C MET A 491 30.30 -3.32 -8.39
N ILE A 492 31.18 -2.38 -8.04
CA ILE A 492 30.79 -1.05 -7.55
C ILE A 492 30.90 -0.07 -8.71
N TYR A 493 29.82 0.65 -8.97
CA TYR A 493 29.75 1.70 -9.97
C TYR A 493 29.47 3.03 -9.31
N PHE A 494 30.27 4.06 -9.65
CA PHE A 494 30.05 5.42 -9.19
C PHE A 494 29.65 6.33 -10.35
N GLN A 495 28.44 6.88 -10.29
CA GLN A 495 27.93 7.87 -11.22
C GLN A 495 27.96 9.26 -10.58
N LYS A 496 28.96 10.07 -10.93
CA LYS A 496 29.09 11.42 -10.42
C LYS A 496 27.93 12.31 -10.88
N ALA A 497 27.38 13.12 -9.98
CA ALA A 497 26.34 14.08 -10.31
C ALA A 497 26.83 15.13 -11.31
N LYS A 498 26.03 15.46 -12.32
CA LYS A 498 26.31 16.54 -13.26
C LYS A 498 26.23 17.89 -12.55
N ALA A 499 27.23 18.75 -12.76
CA ALA A 499 27.20 20.11 -12.22
C ALA A 499 26.06 20.92 -12.90
N ILE A 500 25.14 21.44 -12.09
CA ILE A 500 24.13 22.39 -12.56
C ILE A 500 24.70 23.79 -12.36
N PHE A 501 24.93 24.55 -13.45
CA PHE A 501 25.36 25.95 -13.45
C PHE A 501 26.68 26.29 -12.75
N GLY A 502 27.75 25.50 -12.90
CA GLY A 502 29.10 25.95 -12.51
C GLY A 502 29.32 26.32 -11.03
N TRP A 503 28.35 26.18 -10.18
CA TRP A 503 28.39 26.45 -8.74
C TRP A 503 28.60 25.12 -7.99
N GLY A 504 29.82 24.77 -7.77
CA GLY A 504 30.24 23.64 -6.97
C GLY A 504 31.76 23.64 -6.90
N GLY A 505 32.31 23.78 -5.67
CA GLY A 505 33.73 23.58 -5.44
C GLY A 505 34.22 22.27 -6.06
N GLN A 506 35.51 22.10 -6.28
CA GLN A 506 36.08 20.88 -6.84
C GLN A 506 35.64 19.68 -6.04
N LYS A 507 34.65 18.93 -6.56
CA LYS A 507 34.21 17.66 -5.99
C LYS A 507 35.07 16.56 -6.57
N GLY A 508 35.46 15.60 -5.73
CA GLY A 508 36.28 14.46 -6.14
C GLY A 508 35.68 13.72 -7.35
N ASP A 509 36.55 13.21 -8.22
CA ASP A 509 36.16 12.42 -9.39
C ASP A 509 36.23 10.90 -9.11
N GLU A 510 36.42 10.53 -7.85
CA GLU A 510 36.54 9.15 -7.42
C GLU A 510 35.92 8.99 -6.01
N ILE A 511 35.54 7.79 -5.69
CA ILE A 511 35.26 7.36 -4.32
C ILE A 511 36.32 6.35 -3.88
N LEU A 512 36.67 6.36 -2.61
CA LEU A 512 37.56 5.37 -2.00
C LEU A 512 36.70 4.47 -1.10
N VAL A 513 36.71 3.17 -1.39
CA VAL A 513 35.96 2.15 -0.66
C VAL A 513 36.93 1.37 0.23
N SER A 514 36.68 1.35 1.52
CA SER A 514 37.50 0.64 2.51
C SER A 514 36.93 -0.72 2.92
N ARG A 515 35.60 -0.89 2.87
CA ARG A 515 34.93 -2.17 3.21
C ARG A 515 33.62 -2.30 2.45
N LEU A 516 33.32 -3.53 2.05
CA LEU A 516 32.00 -3.95 1.64
C LEU A 516 31.59 -5.22 2.37
N ARG A 517 30.36 -5.24 2.86
CA ARG A 517 29.71 -6.40 3.48
C ARG A 517 28.37 -6.66 2.82
N LEU A 518 28.11 -7.91 2.46
CA LEU A 518 26.81 -8.41 2.02
C LEU A 518 26.37 -9.53 2.94
N LYS A 519 25.18 -9.42 3.54
CA LYS A 519 24.65 -10.40 4.47
C LYS A 519 23.29 -10.92 3.98
N SER A 520 23.12 -12.25 3.90
CA SER A 520 21.82 -12.88 3.80
C SER A 520 21.09 -12.80 5.15
N LEU A 521 19.80 -12.47 5.13
CA LEU A 521 19.01 -12.26 6.34
C LEU A 521 18.23 -13.52 6.76
N GLU A 522 18.02 -14.45 5.84
CA GLU A 522 17.34 -15.72 6.11
C GLU A 522 18.31 -16.77 6.69
N ASP A 523 19.49 -16.92 6.13
CA ASP A 523 20.48 -17.94 6.54
C ASP A 523 21.68 -17.37 7.32
N THR A 524 21.73 -16.05 7.51
CA THR A 524 22.77 -15.31 8.24
C THR A 524 24.18 -15.41 7.65
N VAL A 525 24.34 -15.89 6.42
CA VAL A 525 25.63 -15.93 5.73
C VAL A 525 26.12 -14.52 5.43
N ILE A 526 27.40 -14.27 5.72
CA ILE A 526 28.08 -13.00 5.49
C ILE A 526 29.16 -13.19 4.41
N TYR A 527 29.21 -12.26 3.47
CA TYR A 527 30.25 -12.11 2.46
C TYR A 527 30.91 -10.76 2.65
N SER A 528 32.24 -10.73 2.73
CA SER A 528 32.99 -9.49 2.91
C SER A 528 34.10 -9.35 1.88
N GLY A 529 34.45 -8.11 1.58
CA GLY A 529 35.57 -7.73 0.74
C GLY A 529 36.25 -6.46 1.26
N LEU A 530 37.52 -6.26 0.92
CA LEU A 530 38.33 -5.11 1.33
C LEU A 530 38.49 -4.96 2.85
N CYS A 531 38.76 -6.02 3.58
CA CYS A 531 38.88 -5.95 5.05
C CYS A 531 40.07 -5.11 5.51
N GLU A 532 41.16 -5.07 4.74
CA GLU A 532 42.40 -4.38 5.11
C GLU A 532 42.95 -3.45 4.01
N THR A 533 42.24 -3.32 2.89
CA THR A 533 42.70 -2.56 1.72
C THR A 533 41.64 -1.58 1.26
N THR A 534 42.09 -0.48 0.66
CA THR A 534 41.16 0.50 0.05
C THR A 534 41.27 0.40 -1.47
N THR A 535 40.11 0.43 -2.13
CA THR A 535 40.05 0.52 -3.59
C THR A 535 39.46 1.84 -4.07
N LYS A 536 39.86 2.25 -5.26
CA LYS A 536 39.40 3.46 -5.94
C LYS A 536 38.34 3.10 -6.98
N VAL A 537 37.21 3.82 -6.95
CA VAL A 537 36.22 3.76 -8.02
C VAL A 537 36.11 5.14 -8.65
N ALA A 538 36.63 5.30 -9.85
CA ALA A 538 36.58 6.56 -10.56
C ALA A 538 35.14 6.86 -11.04
N ALA A 539 34.85 8.14 -11.25
CA ALA A 539 33.55 8.55 -11.78
C ALA A 539 33.26 7.89 -13.13
N TYR A 540 32.06 7.39 -13.30
CA TYR A 540 31.57 6.67 -14.49
C TYR A 540 32.36 5.38 -14.80
N SER A 541 33.01 4.78 -13.80
CA SER A 541 33.72 3.50 -13.92
C SER A 541 33.17 2.47 -12.96
N THR A 542 33.53 1.23 -13.17
CA THR A 542 33.21 0.08 -12.33
C THR A 542 34.48 -0.51 -11.75
N GLU A 543 34.42 -0.91 -10.49
CA GLU A 543 35.47 -1.68 -9.82
C GLU A 543 34.89 -3.02 -9.35
N THR A 544 35.66 -4.10 -9.55
CA THR A 544 35.24 -5.45 -9.19
C THR A 544 35.91 -5.87 -7.89
N LEU A 545 35.11 -6.29 -6.92
CA LEU A 545 35.55 -6.81 -5.64
C LEU A 545 35.17 -8.29 -5.51
N LEU A 546 36.17 -9.14 -5.31
CA LEU A 546 35.96 -10.53 -4.93
C LEU A 546 35.46 -10.57 -3.47
N LEU A 547 34.45 -11.37 -3.22
CA LEU A 547 33.88 -11.56 -1.90
C LEU A 547 34.30 -12.91 -1.33
N ASN A 548 34.58 -12.95 -0.05
CA ASN A 548 34.87 -14.14 0.70
C ASN A 548 33.76 -14.38 1.75
N ARG A 549 33.48 -15.65 2.04
CA ARG A 549 32.45 -16.04 3.00
C ARG A 549 32.99 -15.95 4.43
N PHE A 550 33.24 -14.74 4.90
CA PHE A 550 33.61 -14.43 6.29
C PHE A 550 33.25 -12.98 6.63
N ASP A 551 33.22 -12.65 7.91
CA ASP A 551 33.11 -11.25 8.36
C ASP A 551 34.51 -10.65 8.57
N CYS A 552 34.73 -9.40 8.17
CA CYS A 552 35.97 -8.70 8.42
C CYS A 552 36.22 -8.42 9.93
N ASP A 553 35.20 -8.56 10.74
CA ASP A 553 35.26 -8.35 12.20
C ASP A 553 35.60 -9.65 12.96
N ASP A 554 35.70 -10.81 12.29
CA ASP A 554 36.19 -12.09 12.82
C ASP A 554 37.72 -12.19 12.68
#